data_7e8585b26b81fdc2eda6bb3a28d8c5cd
#
_entry.id   7e8585b26b81fdc2eda6bb3a28d8c5cd
#
_cell.length_a   1.000
_cell.length_b   1.000
_cell.length_c   1.000
_cell.angle_alpha   90.00
_cell.angle_beta   90.00
_cell.angle_gamma   90.00
#
_symmetry.space_group_name_H-M   'P 1'
#
loop_
_entity.id
_entity.type
_entity.pdbx_description
1 polymer ?
#
loop_
_entity_poly.entity_id
_entity_poly.type
_entity_poly.pdbx_seq_one_letter_code
_entity_poly.pdbx_strand_id
1 'polypeptide(L)'
;INHLSTDRHYLWFTLLVTLAMIFIYYQFTSRLGTAIAKLRQFAKRADKNEPIETDLQSAFPHNELGEISQHIIQIYRRLRETKEALYIEREKLITHLQTSREGLGVFTKEKKEILVNNLFIQYSNLISDSNLETTEEIFSVCEFQKITDFIGKAQKGPLGKEEKRMSLTINKNGRIFIVECIIFQDLSFEISINDISQEEEQNRLKRQLTQNIAHELKTPVSSIQGYLETILS
;
A
#
# COMPACT_ATOMS: atom_id res chain seq x y z
N ILE A 1 23.39 77.77 -42.34
CA ILE A 1 22.24 77.80 -41.38
C ILE A 1 21.44 76.49 -41.41
N ASN A 2 21.43 75.75 -42.55
CA ASN A 2 20.63 74.51 -42.64
C ASN A 2 21.18 73.27 -41.92
N HIS A 3 22.49 73.18 -41.62
CA HIS A 3 23.07 72.05 -40.91
C HIS A 3 22.63 71.96 -39.43
N LEU A 4 22.56 73.08 -38.72
CA LEU A 4 22.19 73.14 -37.31
C LEU A 4 20.73 72.72 -37.01
N SER A 5 19.85 72.91 -37.98
CA SER A 5 18.44 72.49 -37.79
C SER A 5 18.28 70.97 -37.99
N THR A 6 19.05 70.37 -38.92
CA THR A 6 19.04 68.94 -39.19
C THR A 6 19.58 68.15 -37.99
N ASP A 7 20.70 68.62 -37.42
CA ASP A 7 21.29 67.98 -36.20
C ASP A 7 20.36 68.00 -35.00
N ARG A 8 19.56 69.05 -34.87
CA ARG A 8 18.56 69.14 -33.76
C ARG A 8 17.42 68.14 -33.93
N HIS A 9 16.98 67.89 -35.13
CA HIS A 9 15.93 66.86 -35.39
C HIS A 9 16.46 65.43 -35.13
N TYR A 10 17.71 65.12 -35.49
CA TYR A 10 18.34 63.84 -35.18
C TYR A 10 18.47 63.63 -33.66
N LEU A 11 18.84 64.64 -32.88
CA LEU A 11 18.94 64.57 -31.42
C LEU A 11 17.58 64.27 -30.79
N TRP A 12 16.51 64.90 -31.25
CA TRP A 12 15.17 64.66 -30.74
C TRP A 12 14.69 63.25 -31.13
N PHE A 13 14.97 62.77 -32.30
CA PHE A 13 14.63 61.42 -32.78
C PHE A 13 15.37 60.37 -31.96
N THR A 14 16.68 60.52 -31.75
CA THR A 14 17.46 59.56 -30.93
C THR A 14 16.99 59.56 -29.48
N LEU A 15 16.64 60.71 -28.88
CA LEU A 15 16.07 60.80 -27.58
C LEU A 15 14.73 60.05 -27.48
N LEU A 16 13.85 60.23 -28.44
CA LEU A 16 12.55 59.57 -28.46
C LEU A 16 12.70 58.03 -28.60
N VAL A 17 13.61 57.58 -29.45
CA VAL A 17 13.90 56.14 -29.63
C VAL A 17 14.47 55.53 -28.34
N THR A 18 15.39 56.23 -27.68
CA THR A 18 15.97 55.75 -26.40
C THR A 18 14.91 55.70 -25.30
N LEU A 19 14.03 56.71 -25.17
CA LEU A 19 12.91 56.71 -24.24
C LEU A 19 11.93 55.56 -24.51
N ALA A 20 11.59 55.29 -25.78
CA ALA A 20 10.75 54.19 -26.19
C ALA A 20 11.37 52.85 -25.83
N MET A 21 12.69 52.67 -26.08
CA MET A 21 13.40 51.43 -25.68
C MET A 21 13.43 51.22 -24.18
N ILE A 22 13.67 52.30 -23.38
CA ILE A 22 13.64 52.23 -21.92
C ILE A 22 12.25 51.87 -21.43
N PHE A 23 11.18 52.42 -22.04
CA PHE A 23 9.80 52.11 -21.72
C PHE A 23 9.45 50.65 -22.01
N ILE A 24 9.84 50.14 -23.18
CA ILE A 24 9.66 48.75 -23.57
C ILE A 24 10.39 47.81 -22.62
N TYR A 25 11.64 48.13 -22.31
CA TYR A 25 12.47 47.37 -21.35
C TYR A 25 11.84 47.34 -19.94
N TYR A 26 11.34 48.48 -19.48
CA TYR A 26 10.65 48.60 -18.19
C TYR A 26 9.37 47.74 -18.16
N GLN A 27 8.55 47.81 -19.19
CA GLN A 27 7.33 47.00 -19.32
C GLN A 27 7.65 45.50 -19.34
N PHE A 28 8.68 45.09 -20.07
CA PHE A 28 9.11 43.70 -20.17
C PHE A 28 9.61 43.17 -18.81
N THR A 29 10.50 43.92 -18.13
CA THR A 29 11.06 43.53 -16.81
C THR A 29 9.98 43.50 -15.73
N SER A 30 9.04 44.43 -15.73
CA SER A 30 7.94 44.46 -14.78
C SER A 30 7.00 43.25 -14.94
N ARG A 31 6.66 42.87 -16.17
CA ARG A 31 5.84 41.70 -16.45
C ARG A 31 6.54 40.40 -16.04
N LEU A 32 7.83 40.29 -16.30
CA LEU A 32 8.63 39.11 -15.94
C LEU A 32 8.74 39.01 -14.41
N GLY A 33 9.00 40.10 -13.74
CA GLY A 33 9.13 40.14 -12.27
C GLY A 33 7.85 39.72 -11.55
N THR A 34 6.69 40.16 -12.04
CA THR A 34 5.40 39.75 -11.45
C THR A 34 5.08 38.28 -11.63
N ALA A 35 5.40 37.69 -12.80
CA ALA A 35 5.19 36.26 -13.08
C ALA A 35 6.08 35.39 -12.18
N ILE A 36 7.36 35.74 -12.05
CA ILE A 36 8.32 35.02 -11.16
C ILE A 36 7.91 35.15 -9.71
N ALA A 37 7.47 36.33 -9.26
CA ALA A 37 6.99 36.53 -7.89
C ALA A 37 5.78 35.65 -7.56
N LYS A 38 4.81 35.53 -8.49
CA LYS A 38 3.66 34.65 -8.35
C LYS A 38 4.06 33.17 -8.31
N LEU A 39 4.97 32.74 -9.18
CA LEU A 39 5.48 31.36 -9.17
C LEU A 39 6.20 31.02 -7.87
N ARG A 40 7.00 31.96 -7.35
CA ARG A 40 7.66 31.84 -6.05
C ARG A 40 6.64 31.74 -4.90
N GLN A 41 5.59 32.54 -4.94
CA GLN A 41 4.53 32.48 -3.94
C GLN A 41 3.77 31.14 -4.00
N PHE A 42 3.49 30.65 -5.21
CA PHE A 42 2.92 29.31 -5.44
C PHE A 42 3.81 28.22 -4.84
N ALA A 43 5.11 28.20 -5.18
CA ALA A 43 6.05 27.22 -4.66
C ALA A 43 6.12 27.25 -3.12
N LYS A 44 6.07 28.43 -2.50
CA LYS A 44 6.07 28.57 -1.04
C LYS A 44 4.77 28.09 -0.37
N ARG A 45 3.61 28.27 -1.01
CA ARG A 45 2.33 27.72 -0.52
C ARG A 45 2.26 26.21 -0.73
N ALA A 46 2.77 25.73 -1.86
CA ALA A 46 2.88 24.32 -2.16
C ALA A 46 3.71 23.57 -1.11
N ASP A 47 4.83 24.13 -0.67
CA ASP A 47 5.70 23.58 0.38
C ASP A 47 4.98 23.50 1.74
N LYS A 48 4.07 24.44 2.02
CA LYS A 48 3.27 24.47 3.25
C LYS A 48 1.99 23.61 3.21
N ASN A 49 1.72 22.89 2.13
CA ASN A 49 0.48 22.14 1.89
C ASN A 49 -0.81 23.01 1.98
N GLU A 50 -0.69 24.32 1.77
CA GLU A 50 -1.85 25.21 1.77
C GLU A 50 -2.73 24.95 0.53
N PRO A 51 -4.07 25.14 0.62
CA PRO A 51 -4.94 24.99 -0.53
C PRO A 51 -4.59 25.99 -1.62
N ILE A 52 -4.43 25.51 -2.83
CA ILE A 52 -4.09 26.32 -3.99
C ILE A 52 -5.38 26.81 -4.62
N GLU A 53 -5.60 28.12 -4.59
CA GLU A 53 -6.73 28.77 -5.24
C GLU A 53 -6.73 28.46 -6.75
N THR A 54 -7.90 28.13 -7.27
CA THR A 54 -8.13 27.74 -8.68
C THR A 54 -7.84 28.89 -9.66
N ASP A 55 -7.74 30.11 -9.14
CA ASP A 55 -7.63 31.36 -9.91
C ASP A 55 -6.20 31.65 -10.41
N LEU A 56 -5.23 30.80 -10.04
CA LEU A 56 -3.84 30.98 -10.45
C LEU A 56 -3.62 30.75 -11.97
N GLN A 57 -4.53 30.03 -12.65
CA GLN A 57 -4.41 29.80 -14.09
C GLN A 57 -4.59 31.07 -14.93
N SER A 58 -5.45 31.97 -14.48
CA SER A 58 -5.69 33.27 -15.15
C SER A 58 -4.64 34.33 -14.82
N ALA A 59 -3.78 34.06 -13.83
CA ALA A 59 -2.85 35.04 -13.27
C ALA A 59 -1.52 35.17 -14.03
N PHE A 60 -1.23 34.27 -14.99
CA PHE A 60 0.04 34.27 -15.73
C PHE A 60 -0.14 34.85 -17.13
N PRO A 61 0.87 35.57 -17.65
CA PRO A 61 0.85 36.12 -19.00
C PRO A 61 0.83 35.02 -20.05
N HIS A 62 0.20 35.29 -21.22
CA HIS A 62 0.12 34.35 -22.34
C HIS A 62 1.45 34.39 -23.14
N ASN A 63 2.50 33.86 -22.55
CA ASN A 63 3.82 33.70 -23.14
C ASN A 63 4.47 32.38 -22.65
N GLU A 64 5.66 32.06 -23.14
CA GLU A 64 6.42 30.85 -22.79
C GLU A 64 6.57 30.63 -21.28
N LEU A 65 6.77 31.72 -20.52
CA LEU A 65 6.85 31.66 -19.06
C LEU A 65 5.49 31.27 -18.44
N GLY A 66 4.39 31.74 -19.03
CA GLY A 66 3.03 31.37 -18.61
C GLY A 66 2.73 29.88 -18.86
N GLU A 67 3.14 29.36 -20.02
CA GLU A 67 3.01 27.93 -20.32
C GLU A 67 3.79 27.06 -19.34
N ILE A 68 5.05 27.40 -19.08
CA ILE A 68 5.88 26.70 -18.09
C ILE A 68 5.22 26.74 -16.70
N SER A 69 4.72 27.91 -16.31
CA SER A 69 4.01 28.05 -15.02
C SER A 69 2.77 27.18 -14.93
N GLN A 70 1.98 27.10 -16.00
CA GLN A 70 0.79 26.23 -16.05
C GLN A 70 1.17 24.77 -15.98
N HIS A 71 2.23 24.33 -16.68
CA HIS A 71 2.72 22.96 -16.61
C HIS A 71 3.17 22.59 -15.19
N ILE A 72 3.92 23.47 -14.52
CA ILE A 72 4.36 23.26 -13.14
C ILE A 72 3.15 23.09 -12.22
N ILE A 73 2.13 23.96 -12.34
CA ILE A 73 0.92 23.89 -11.54
C ILE A 73 0.17 22.56 -11.81
N GLN A 74 0.08 22.12 -13.08
CA GLN A 74 -0.56 20.85 -13.43
C GLN A 74 0.19 19.66 -12.86
N ILE A 75 1.53 19.63 -12.96
CA ILE A 75 2.37 18.57 -12.40
C ILE A 75 2.17 18.50 -10.88
N TYR A 76 2.20 19.66 -10.21
CA TYR A 76 1.99 19.71 -8.76
C TYR A 76 0.59 19.21 -8.36
N ARG A 77 -0.46 19.61 -9.10
CA ARG A 77 -1.84 19.13 -8.86
C ARG A 77 -1.93 17.62 -9.00
N ARG A 78 -1.40 17.06 -10.09
CA ARG A 78 -1.36 15.60 -10.29
C ARG A 78 -0.59 14.88 -9.20
N LEU A 79 0.55 15.44 -8.78
CA LEU A 79 1.36 14.86 -7.70
C LEU A 79 0.57 14.83 -6.38
N ARG A 80 -0.14 15.91 -6.08
CA ARG A 80 -0.99 16.00 -4.88
C ARG A 80 -2.16 15.00 -4.95
N GLU A 81 -2.88 14.96 -6.05
CA GLU A 81 -3.99 14.01 -6.26
C GLU A 81 -3.51 12.56 -6.14
N THR A 82 -2.35 12.24 -6.74
CA THR A 82 -1.74 10.91 -6.63
C THR A 82 -1.35 10.59 -5.18
N LYS A 83 -0.78 11.55 -4.47
CA LYS A 83 -0.41 11.38 -3.06
C LYS A 83 -1.64 11.16 -2.18
N GLU A 84 -2.71 11.92 -2.38
CA GLU A 84 -3.98 11.76 -1.66
C GLU A 84 -4.63 10.40 -1.97
N ALA A 85 -4.64 9.99 -3.25
CA ALA A 85 -5.14 8.68 -3.66
C ALA A 85 -4.35 7.53 -3.01
N LEU A 86 -3.01 7.60 -3.02
CA LEU A 86 -2.15 6.62 -2.35
C LEU A 86 -2.39 6.58 -0.84
N TYR A 87 -2.61 7.73 -0.21
CA TYR A 87 -2.93 7.78 1.22
C TYR A 87 -4.25 7.05 1.53
N ILE A 88 -5.29 7.32 0.75
CA ILE A 88 -6.61 6.66 0.90
C ILE A 88 -6.48 5.15 0.65
N GLU A 89 -5.73 4.74 -0.36
CA GLU A 89 -5.52 3.33 -0.67
C GLU A 89 -4.76 2.62 0.45
N ARG A 90 -3.71 3.25 0.98
CA ARG A 90 -2.98 2.76 2.15
C ARG A 90 -3.89 2.59 3.37
N GLU A 91 -4.74 3.58 3.66
CA GLU A 91 -5.69 3.50 4.79
C GLU A 91 -6.70 2.35 4.61
N LYS A 92 -7.18 2.14 3.39
CA LYS A 92 -8.04 0.98 3.09
C LYS A 92 -7.32 -0.34 3.35
N LEU A 93 -6.07 -0.48 2.89
CA LEU A 93 -5.29 -1.69 3.12
C LEU A 93 -5.06 -1.95 4.61
N ILE A 94 -4.71 -0.91 5.38
CA ILE A 94 -4.55 -1.02 6.84
C ILE A 94 -5.87 -1.45 7.50
N THR A 95 -6.99 -0.86 7.10
CA THR A 95 -8.31 -1.24 7.62
C THR A 95 -8.66 -2.69 7.29
N HIS A 96 -8.40 -3.14 6.06
CA HIS A 96 -8.58 -4.54 5.67
C HIS A 96 -7.74 -5.49 6.51
N LEU A 97 -6.48 -5.16 6.75
CA LEU A 97 -5.60 -5.95 7.61
C LEU A 97 -6.09 -6.03 9.06
N GLN A 98 -6.57 -4.90 9.61
CA GLN A 98 -7.10 -4.86 10.98
C GLN A 98 -8.44 -5.60 11.13
N THR A 99 -9.24 -5.66 10.06
CA THR A 99 -10.54 -6.37 10.04
C THR A 99 -10.45 -7.81 9.53
N SER A 100 -9.26 -8.26 9.13
CA SER A 100 -9.03 -9.65 8.75
C SER A 100 -9.41 -10.60 9.87
N ARG A 101 -9.87 -11.80 9.51
CA ARG A 101 -10.11 -12.90 10.46
C ARG A 101 -8.83 -13.70 10.76
N GLU A 102 -7.75 -13.38 10.11
CA GLU A 102 -6.45 -14.00 10.29
C GLU A 102 -5.50 -13.04 11.02
N GLY A 103 -4.66 -13.60 11.87
CA GLY A 103 -3.52 -12.88 12.44
C GLY A 103 -2.47 -12.65 11.36
N LEU A 104 -2.16 -11.40 11.01
CA LEU A 104 -1.23 -11.06 9.94
C LEU A 104 -0.09 -10.22 10.50
N GLY A 105 1.14 -10.65 10.21
CA GLY A 105 2.37 -9.94 10.54
C GLY A 105 3.33 -9.90 9.37
N VAL A 106 3.77 -8.70 8.99
CA VAL A 106 4.76 -8.46 7.94
C VAL A 106 6.04 -7.94 8.59
N PHE A 107 7.16 -8.52 8.22
CA PHE A 107 8.46 -8.26 8.83
C PHE A 107 9.53 -8.01 7.77
N THR A 108 10.55 -7.22 8.14
CA THR A 108 11.75 -7.06 7.32
C THR A 108 12.58 -8.36 7.32
N LYS A 109 13.57 -8.43 6.43
CA LYS A 109 14.56 -9.53 6.43
C LYS A 109 15.31 -9.66 7.77
N GLU A 110 15.47 -8.56 8.53
CA GLU A 110 16.08 -8.55 9.86
C GLU A 110 15.10 -8.93 10.98
N LYS A 111 13.87 -9.39 10.63
CA LYS A 111 12.79 -9.76 11.55
C LYS A 111 12.20 -8.59 12.34
N LYS A 112 12.37 -7.34 11.85
CA LYS A 112 11.73 -6.17 12.44
C LYS A 112 10.32 -6.02 11.90
N GLU A 113 9.40 -5.65 12.77
CA GLU A 113 8.01 -5.40 12.43
C GLU A 113 7.87 -4.27 11.39
N ILE A 114 7.13 -4.54 10.30
CA ILE A 114 6.65 -3.54 9.35
C ILE A 114 5.19 -3.23 9.64
N LEU A 115 4.39 -4.27 9.84
CA LEU A 115 2.95 -4.18 10.07
C LEU A 115 2.46 -5.44 10.75
N VAL A 116 1.64 -5.29 11.79
CA VAL A 116 1.02 -6.39 12.52
C VAL A 116 -0.40 -6.01 12.89
N ASN A 117 -1.36 -6.92 12.74
CA ASN A 117 -2.72 -6.71 13.23
C ASN A 117 -2.92 -7.28 14.63
N ASN A 118 -4.01 -6.85 15.27
CA ASN A 118 -4.32 -7.26 16.66
C ASN A 118 -4.47 -8.78 16.81
N LEU A 119 -5.03 -9.47 15.81
CA LEU A 119 -5.22 -10.92 15.88
C LEU A 119 -3.89 -11.68 15.84
N PHE A 120 -2.89 -11.17 15.13
CA PHE A 120 -1.56 -11.77 15.15
C PHE A 120 -0.96 -11.78 16.55
N ILE A 121 -1.05 -10.66 17.26
CA ILE A 121 -0.57 -10.56 18.64
C ILE A 121 -1.34 -11.52 19.56
N GLN A 122 -2.66 -11.57 19.44
CA GLN A 122 -3.51 -12.45 20.24
C GLN A 122 -3.19 -13.93 20.01
N TYR A 123 -3.09 -14.35 18.74
CA TYR A 123 -2.79 -15.74 18.40
C TYR A 123 -1.36 -16.13 18.76
N SER A 124 -0.39 -15.22 18.58
CA SER A 124 0.98 -15.43 19.01
C SER A 124 1.09 -15.66 20.51
N ASN A 125 0.37 -14.88 21.31
CA ASN A 125 0.31 -15.04 22.77
C ASN A 125 -0.37 -16.36 23.17
N LEU A 126 -1.42 -16.78 22.45
CA LEU A 126 -2.10 -18.07 22.70
C LEU A 126 -1.21 -19.27 22.36
N ILE A 127 -0.40 -19.16 21.29
CA ILE A 127 0.50 -20.22 20.86
C ILE A 127 1.70 -20.33 21.79
N SER A 128 2.26 -19.19 22.23
CA SER A 128 3.44 -19.15 23.12
C SER A 128 3.12 -19.43 24.59
N ASP A 129 1.84 -19.43 25.00
CA ASP A 129 1.39 -19.44 26.41
C ASP A 129 1.99 -18.30 27.26
N SER A 130 2.39 -17.20 26.62
CA SER A 130 3.02 -16.05 27.25
C SER A 130 2.56 -14.75 26.60
N ASN A 131 2.54 -13.68 27.36
CA ASN A 131 2.37 -12.35 26.81
C ASN A 131 3.72 -11.89 26.26
N LEU A 132 3.84 -11.87 24.93
CA LEU A 132 5.02 -11.36 24.26
C LEU A 132 5.04 -9.82 24.43
N GLU A 133 6.18 -9.28 24.87
CA GLU A 133 6.35 -7.82 25.01
C GLU A 133 6.53 -7.16 23.63
N THR A 134 7.20 -7.87 22.72
CA THR A 134 7.42 -7.44 21.37
C THR A 134 7.01 -8.53 20.36
N THR A 135 6.55 -8.13 19.19
CA THR A 135 6.20 -9.08 18.11
C THR A 135 7.39 -9.87 17.60
N GLU A 136 8.60 -9.34 17.79
CA GLU A 136 9.86 -9.98 17.39
C GLU A 136 10.19 -11.21 18.25
N GLU A 137 9.67 -11.28 19.47
CA GLU A 137 9.89 -12.43 20.39
C GLU A 137 9.28 -13.74 19.87
N ILE A 138 8.31 -13.66 18.95
CA ILE A 138 7.71 -14.83 18.31
C ILE A 138 8.77 -15.73 17.64
N PHE A 139 9.85 -15.16 17.14
CA PHE A 139 10.95 -15.92 16.51
C PHE A 139 11.79 -16.72 17.50
N SER A 140 11.62 -16.48 18.79
CA SER A 140 12.28 -17.24 19.88
C SER A 140 11.40 -18.34 20.44
N VAL A 141 10.11 -18.35 20.09
CA VAL A 141 9.14 -19.34 20.56
C VAL A 141 9.37 -20.69 19.86
N CYS A 142 9.35 -21.78 20.62
CA CYS A 142 9.64 -23.13 20.13
C CYS A 142 8.70 -23.56 18.99
N GLU A 143 7.42 -23.23 19.09
CA GLU A 143 6.38 -23.54 18.12
C GLU A 143 6.65 -22.90 16.75
N PHE A 144 7.34 -21.76 16.72
CA PHE A 144 7.69 -21.04 15.48
C PHE A 144 9.11 -21.37 14.96
N GLN A 145 9.83 -22.27 15.63
CA GLN A 145 11.22 -22.62 15.26
C GLN A 145 11.35 -23.04 13.79
N LYS A 146 10.41 -23.86 13.29
CA LYS A 146 10.42 -24.32 11.89
C LYS A 146 10.28 -23.14 10.90
N ILE A 147 9.46 -22.14 11.24
CA ILE A 147 9.31 -20.93 10.42
C ILE A 147 10.57 -20.10 10.48
N THR A 148 11.16 -19.94 11.66
CA THR A 148 12.43 -19.23 11.85
C THR A 148 13.56 -19.87 11.04
N ASP A 149 13.65 -21.21 11.03
CA ASP A 149 14.63 -21.96 10.24
C ASP A 149 14.37 -21.80 8.73
N PHE A 150 13.10 -21.78 8.31
CA PHE A 150 12.71 -21.55 6.93
C PHE A 150 13.13 -20.15 6.44
N ILE A 151 12.86 -19.10 7.23
CA ILE A 151 13.30 -17.74 6.95
C ILE A 151 14.83 -17.69 6.85
N GLY A 152 15.54 -18.35 7.79
CA GLY A 152 17.00 -18.39 7.78
C GLY A 152 17.61 -19.11 6.56
N LYS A 153 16.93 -20.12 6.01
CA LYS A 153 17.32 -20.79 4.77
C LYS A 153 17.13 -19.88 3.55
N ALA A 154 15.99 -19.18 3.51
CA ALA A 154 15.68 -18.26 2.44
C ALA A 154 16.68 -17.10 2.30
N GLN A 155 17.26 -16.67 3.41
CA GLN A 155 18.27 -15.60 3.43
C GLN A 155 19.64 -16.06 2.93
N LYS A 156 19.92 -17.37 2.91
CA LYS A 156 21.23 -17.94 2.55
C LYS A 156 21.41 -18.28 1.07
N GLY A 157 20.31 -18.31 0.29
CA GLY A 157 20.38 -18.65 -1.13
C GLY A 157 19.08 -18.38 -1.89
N PRO A 158 19.13 -18.36 -3.23
CA PRO A 158 17.95 -18.14 -4.05
C PRO A 158 17.00 -19.33 -3.92
N LEU A 159 15.81 -19.08 -3.41
CA LEU A 159 14.72 -20.05 -3.35
C LEU A 159 13.95 -20.10 -4.67
N GLY A 160 13.57 -21.31 -5.11
CA GLY A 160 12.62 -21.49 -6.21
C GLY A 160 11.26 -20.85 -5.88
N LYS A 161 10.41 -20.66 -6.90
CA LYS A 161 9.09 -20.01 -6.67
C LYS A 161 8.20 -20.77 -5.69
N GLU A 162 8.26 -22.12 -5.67
CA GLU A 162 7.48 -22.97 -4.77
C GLU A 162 8.07 -23.05 -3.36
N GLU A 163 9.37 -22.76 -3.21
CA GLU A 163 10.08 -22.77 -1.92
C GLU A 163 9.91 -21.47 -1.10
N LYS A 164 9.12 -20.52 -1.60
CA LYS A 164 8.89 -19.22 -0.93
C LYS A 164 7.71 -19.24 0.05
N ARG A 165 7.03 -20.37 0.19
CA ARG A 165 5.89 -20.53 1.09
C ARG A 165 6.07 -21.75 1.96
N MET A 166 5.76 -21.62 3.24
CA MET A 166 5.74 -22.71 4.21
C MET A 166 4.45 -22.64 5.01
N SER A 167 3.83 -23.78 5.26
CA SER A 167 2.65 -23.91 6.13
C SER A 167 2.96 -24.90 7.26
N LEU A 168 2.50 -24.58 8.45
CA LEU A 168 2.69 -25.37 9.66
C LEU A 168 1.37 -25.40 10.45
N THR A 169 0.96 -26.58 10.90
CA THR A 169 -0.17 -26.73 11.82
C THR A 169 0.34 -26.82 13.25
N ILE A 170 -0.19 -26.00 14.15
CA ILE A 170 0.12 -25.96 15.57
C ILE A 170 -1.13 -26.31 16.35
N ASN A 171 -1.03 -27.34 17.20
CA ASN A 171 -2.10 -27.71 18.14
C ASN A 171 -1.72 -27.22 19.53
N LYS A 172 -2.50 -26.31 20.08
CA LYS A 172 -2.21 -25.71 21.40
C LYS A 172 -3.49 -25.49 22.20
N ASN A 173 -3.53 -25.98 23.42
CA ASN A 173 -4.64 -25.81 24.35
C ASN A 173 -6.03 -26.16 23.77
N GLY A 174 -6.11 -27.22 22.94
CA GLY A 174 -7.35 -27.65 22.29
C GLY A 174 -7.74 -26.78 21.06
N ARG A 175 -6.90 -25.85 20.66
CA ARG A 175 -7.06 -25.07 19.43
C ARG A 175 -6.10 -25.53 18.35
N ILE A 176 -6.52 -25.35 17.12
CA ILE A 176 -5.74 -25.72 15.93
C ILE A 176 -5.47 -24.46 15.12
N PHE A 177 -4.19 -24.11 15.00
CA PHE A 177 -3.74 -22.97 14.22
C PHE A 177 -3.01 -23.42 12.96
N ILE A 178 -3.35 -22.83 11.82
CA ILE A 178 -2.51 -22.89 10.62
C ILE A 178 -1.65 -21.63 10.59
N VAL A 179 -0.35 -21.83 10.56
CA VAL A 179 0.61 -20.74 10.42
C VAL A 179 1.30 -20.87 9.06
N GLU A 180 1.18 -19.83 8.25
CA GLU A 180 1.82 -19.78 6.94
C GLU A 180 2.87 -18.67 6.93
N CYS A 181 3.97 -18.92 6.25
CA CYS A 181 5.02 -17.93 6.02
C CYS A 181 5.26 -17.79 4.53
N ILE A 182 5.24 -16.57 4.04
CA ILE A 182 5.48 -16.22 2.63
C ILE A 182 6.66 -15.23 2.57
N ILE A 183 7.67 -15.55 1.73
CA ILE A 183 8.84 -14.71 1.56
C ILE A 183 8.74 -13.93 0.26
N PHE A 184 8.89 -12.60 0.35
CA PHE A 184 8.84 -11.69 -0.79
C PHE A 184 10.19 -11.60 -1.53
N GLN A 185 10.20 -10.84 -2.64
CA GLN A 185 11.42 -10.71 -3.47
C GLN A 185 12.55 -9.95 -2.78
N ASP A 186 12.21 -9.01 -1.91
CA ASP A 186 13.14 -8.20 -1.11
C ASP A 186 13.58 -8.89 0.19
N LEU A 187 13.24 -10.20 0.34
CA LEU A 187 13.48 -11.00 1.54
C LEU A 187 12.71 -10.54 2.78
N SER A 188 11.80 -9.58 2.67
CA SER A 188 10.77 -9.38 3.68
C SER A 188 9.82 -10.56 3.66
N PHE A 189 9.08 -10.80 4.73
CA PHE A 189 8.19 -11.94 4.81
C PHE A 189 6.92 -11.62 5.57
N GLU A 190 5.87 -12.36 5.23
CA GLU A 190 4.58 -12.33 5.90
C GLU A 190 4.37 -13.63 6.67
N ILE A 191 3.86 -13.52 7.87
CA ILE A 191 3.36 -14.65 8.66
C ILE A 191 1.86 -14.45 8.87
N SER A 192 1.06 -15.41 8.45
CA SER A 192 -0.37 -15.47 8.76
C SER A 192 -0.66 -16.57 9.76
N ILE A 193 -1.56 -16.31 10.71
CA ILE A 193 -2.01 -17.26 11.73
C ILE A 193 -3.53 -17.34 11.64
N ASN A 194 -4.06 -18.52 11.34
CA ASN A 194 -5.49 -18.77 11.25
C ASN A 194 -5.92 -19.81 12.28
N ASP A 195 -6.90 -19.47 13.13
CA ASP A 195 -7.53 -20.42 14.08
C ASP A 195 -8.63 -21.18 13.34
N ILE A 196 -8.37 -22.44 13.01
CA ILE A 196 -9.31 -23.33 12.33
C ILE A 196 -10.04 -24.29 13.27
N SER A 197 -9.97 -24.08 14.58
CA SER A 197 -10.53 -24.98 15.58
C SER A 197 -12.02 -25.23 15.37
N GLN A 198 -12.78 -24.18 15.09
CA GLN A 198 -14.22 -24.26 14.85
C GLN A 198 -14.53 -24.99 13.54
N GLU A 199 -13.74 -24.76 12.51
CA GLU A 199 -13.91 -25.41 11.20
C GLU A 199 -13.61 -26.90 11.28
N GLU A 200 -12.53 -27.29 11.94
CA GLU A 200 -12.17 -28.70 12.16
C GLU A 200 -13.21 -29.41 13.02
N GLU A 201 -13.75 -28.79 14.06
CA GLU A 201 -14.82 -29.37 14.85
C GLU A 201 -16.10 -29.59 14.02
N GLN A 202 -16.49 -28.61 13.20
CA GLN A 202 -17.62 -28.78 12.27
C GLN A 202 -17.39 -29.93 11.28
N ASN A 203 -16.18 -30.03 10.74
CA ASN A 203 -15.80 -31.08 9.82
C ASN A 203 -15.83 -32.46 10.51
N ARG A 204 -15.39 -32.54 11.77
CA ARG A 204 -15.46 -33.74 12.59
C ARG A 204 -16.91 -34.18 12.81
N LEU A 205 -17.78 -33.25 13.19
CA LEU A 205 -19.21 -33.53 13.39
C LEU A 205 -19.89 -33.99 12.08
N LYS A 206 -19.59 -33.36 10.96
CA LYS A 206 -20.11 -33.80 9.64
C LYS A 206 -19.67 -35.22 9.30
N ARG A 207 -18.40 -35.54 9.53
CA ARG A 207 -17.89 -36.92 9.29
C ARG A 207 -18.60 -37.94 10.17
N GLN A 208 -18.77 -37.65 11.49
CA GLN A 208 -19.49 -38.52 12.41
C GLN A 208 -20.95 -38.72 11.99
N LEU A 209 -21.64 -37.66 11.63
CA LEU A 209 -23.02 -37.72 11.15
C LEU A 209 -23.13 -38.59 9.89
N THR A 210 -22.24 -38.40 8.92
CA THR A 210 -22.23 -39.21 7.68
C THR A 210 -21.96 -40.67 7.96
N GLN A 211 -21.04 -41.01 8.86
CA GLN A 211 -20.76 -42.39 9.27
C GLN A 211 -21.97 -43.04 9.97
N ASN A 212 -22.62 -42.30 10.89
CA ASN A 212 -23.80 -42.79 11.59
C ASN A 212 -24.96 -43.08 10.60
N ILE A 213 -25.23 -42.13 9.68
CA ILE A 213 -26.26 -42.31 8.66
C ILE A 213 -25.93 -43.51 7.77
N ALA A 214 -24.68 -43.68 7.33
CA ALA A 214 -24.27 -44.83 6.53
C ALA A 214 -24.48 -46.14 7.29
N HIS A 215 -24.19 -46.19 8.59
CA HIS A 215 -24.44 -47.35 9.44
C HIS A 215 -25.94 -47.66 9.60
N GLU A 216 -26.74 -46.63 9.89
CA GLU A 216 -28.19 -46.80 10.08
C GLU A 216 -28.91 -47.17 8.76
N LEU A 217 -28.43 -46.74 7.60
CA LEU A 217 -28.98 -47.13 6.30
C LEU A 217 -28.54 -48.54 5.88
N LYS A 218 -27.38 -49.01 6.29
CA LYS A 218 -26.87 -50.34 5.93
C LYS A 218 -27.76 -51.45 6.45
N THR A 219 -28.28 -51.31 7.69
CA THR A 219 -29.12 -52.30 8.34
C THR A 219 -30.44 -52.56 7.59
N PRO A 220 -31.29 -51.53 7.29
CA PRO A 220 -32.53 -51.75 6.55
C PRO A 220 -32.28 -52.21 5.11
N VAL A 221 -31.21 -51.67 4.44
CA VAL A 221 -30.85 -52.14 3.09
C VAL A 221 -30.48 -53.62 3.07
N SER A 222 -29.65 -54.05 4.03
CA SER A 222 -29.29 -55.47 4.14
C SER A 222 -30.52 -56.36 4.46
N SER A 223 -31.47 -55.91 5.28
CA SER A 223 -32.72 -56.60 5.58
C SER A 223 -33.59 -56.73 4.30
N ILE A 224 -33.77 -55.64 3.56
CA ILE A 224 -34.50 -55.64 2.29
C ILE A 224 -33.86 -56.62 1.30
N GLN A 225 -32.53 -56.59 1.19
CA GLN A 225 -31.77 -57.49 0.32
C GLN A 225 -31.98 -58.97 0.70
N GLY A 226 -31.93 -59.32 2.00
CA GLY A 226 -32.19 -60.65 2.48
C GLY A 226 -33.63 -61.10 2.24
N TYR A 227 -34.64 -60.26 2.38
CA TYR A 227 -36.03 -60.59 2.02
C TYR A 227 -36.21 -60.85 0.53
N LEU A 228 -35.58 -60.02 -0.33
CA LEU A 228 -35.64 -60.21 -1.77
C LEU A 228 -34.98 -61.52 -2.21
N GLU A 229 -33.85 -61.90 -1.64
CA GLU A 229 -33.20 -63.20 -1.90
C GLU A 229 -34.06 -64.36 -1.46
N THR A 230 -34.79 -64.26 -0.36
CA THR A 230 -35.69 -65.28 0.13
C THR A 230 -36.94 -65.50 -0.78
N ILE A 231 -37.41 -64.40 -1.42
CA ILE A 231 -38.57 -64.44 -2.31
C ILE A 231 -38.18 -65.01 -3.69
N LEU A 232 -36.96 -64.89 -4.12
CA LEU A 232 -36.44 -65.31 -5.43
C LEU A 232 -35.88 -66.76 -5.46
N SER A 233 -35.72 -67.34 -4.27
CA SER A 233 -35.31 -68.74 -4.09
C SER A 233 -36.53 -69.65 -3.99
#